data_2ce0153d5bd9f18e00c022c3cf44b8f0
#
_entry.id   2ce0153d5bd9f18e00c022c3cf44b8f0
#
_cell.length_a   1.000
_cell.length_b   1.000
_cell.length_c   1.000
_cell.angle_alpha   90.00
_cell.angle_beta   90.00
_cell.angle_gamma   90.00
#
_symmetry.space_group_name_H-M   'P 1'
#
loop_
_entity.id
_entity.type
_entity.pdbx_description
1 polymer ?
#
loop_
_entity_poly.entity_id
_entity_poly.type
_entity_poly.pdbx_seq_one_letter_code
_entity_poly.pdbx_strand_id
1 'polypeptide(L)'
;DQTVQMLGFSQYTTQTRISSLNMFAYTASLMIGTAGLPHVIIRFFTVPTVKDARSSAGWALVFIAILYTTAPAVAAMARLNIMQTIEPSPGEYLKIDERPDWFRNWENTGLLVIEDKNGDGRIQYSADAETNELVKLDRDILVLANPEIAQLPNWVIALVAAGGLAAALSTAAGLLLAISSAISHDLLKGTFMPNISEKAELNASRCAMAAAIAGAGYLGLHPPGFAAGTVALAFGLAASSIFPALMMGIFSKTVTREGAIAGMLSGIGVTLFYVFQHKGIMFVADWTYLEHLTPHWFFGIEPNAFGVFGAIVNFSVALLVSQLTSAPPERIQALVEDIRIPMGSDVAVIHP
;
A
#
# COMPACT_ATOMS: atom_id res chain seq x y z
N ASP A 1 6.00 -26.73 2.66
CA ASP A 1 7.30 -26.69 1.98
C ASP A 1 7.57 -27.94 1.14
N GLN A 2 7.29 -29.16 1.63
CA GLN A 2 7.56 -30.40 0.87
C GLN A 2 6.84 -30.43 -0.49
N THR A 3 5.54 -30.17 -0.51
CA THR A 3 4.74 -30.13 -1.76
C THR A 3 5.28 -29.11 -2.75
N VAL A 4 5.65 -27.93 -2.27
CA VAL A 4 6.22 -26.85 -3.10
C VAL A 4 7.54 -27.27 -3.73
N GLN A 5 8.39 -27.96 -2.95
CA GLN A 5 9.68 -28.47 -3.42
C GLN A 5 9.54 -29.62 -4.42
N MET A 6 8.55 -30.52 -4.25
CA MET A 6 8.28 -31.59 -5.20
C MET A 6 7.94 -31.06 -6.60
N LEU A 7 7.29 -29.89 -6.66
CA LEU A 7 6.95 -29.20 -7.91
C LEU A 7 8.11 -28.33 -8.46
N GLY A 8 9.32 -28.43 -7.86
CA GLY A 8 10.51 -27.69 -8.27
C GLY A 8 10.57 -26.23 -7.81
N PHE A 9 9.61 -25.77 -7.03
CA PHE A 9 9.63 -24.41 -6.48
C PHE A 9 10.57 -24.29 -5.29
N SER A 10 11.06 -23.08 -5.05
CA SER A 10 11.84 -22.75 -3.85
C SER A 10 11.00 -22.92 -2.57
N GLN A 11 11.66 -23.19 -1.45
CA GLN A 11 11.00 -23.27 -0.14
C GLN A 11 10.16 -22.01 0.13
N TYR A 12 8.92 -22.19 0.58
CA TYR A 12 7.99 -21.10 0.80
C TYR A 12 8.33 -20.26 2.02
N THR A 13 8.82 -20.89 3.09
CA THR A 13 9.01 -20.25 4.40
C THR A 13 10.44 -19.81 4.67
N THR A 14 11.44 -20.43 4.05
CA THR A 14 12.85 -20.26 4.42
C THR A 14 13.74 -19.68 3.34
N GLN A 15 13.32 -19.76 2.08
CA GLN A 15 14.10 -19.27 0.95
C GLN A 15 13.53 -17.93 0.45
N THR A 16 14.10 -16.83 0.92
CA THR A 16 13.72 -15.50 0.45
C THR A 16 14.57 -15.10 -0.75
N ARG A 17 13.92 -14.67 -1.83
CA ARG A 17 14.59 -14.07 -3.00
C ARG A 17 14.99 -12.61 -2.76
N ILE A 18 14.65 -12.07 -1.60
CA ILE A 18 14.81 -10.66 -1.25
C ILE A 18 15.91 -10.57 -0.19
N SER A 19 16.87 -9.65 -0.36
CA SER A 19 17.93 -9.42 0.61
C SER A 19 17.34 -8.92 1.94
N SER A 20 18.01 -9.21 3.07
CA SER A 20 17.59 -8.74 4.40
C SER A 20 17.49 -7.21 4.46
N LEU A 21 18.37 -6.49 3.75
CA LEU A 21 18.33 -5.04 3.66
C LEU A 21 17.07 -4.55 2.93
N ASN A 22 16.70 -5.20 1.82
CA ASN A 22 15.49 -4.85 1.08
C ASN A 22 14.23 -5.14 1.91
N MET A 23 14.21 -6.27 2.63
CA MET A 23 13.10 -6.61 3.54
C MET A 23 12.95 -5.58 4.66
N PHE A 24 14.07 -5.17 5.26
CA PHE A 24 14.08 -4.10 6.27
C PHE A 24 13.56 -2.77 5.69
N ALA A 25 14.06 -2.36 4.52
CA ALA A 25 13.65 -1.14 3.85
C ALA A 25 12.14 -1.17 3.49
N TYR A 26 11.66 -2.30 3.00
CA TYR A 26 10.26 -2.52 2.68
C TYR A 26 9.37 -2.38 3.93
N THR A 27 9.74 -3.08 5.00
CA THR A 27 9.01 -3.04 6.27
C THR A 27 9.02 -1.63 6.87
N ALA A 28 10.18 -0.98 6.93
CA ALA A 28 10.31 0.38 7.44
C ALA A 28 9.49 1.38 6.61
N SER A 29 9.53 1.26 5.28
CA SER A 29 8.75 2.12 4.38
C SER A 29 7.24 1.98 4.62
N LEU A 30 6.74 0.75 4.81
CA LEU A 30 5.33 0.50 5.15
C LEU A 30 4.96 1.06 6.52
N MET A 31 5.79 0.82 7.54
CA MET A 31 5.54 1.26 8.92
C MET A 31 5.45 2.79 9.02
N ILE A 32 6.48 3.49 8.53
CA ILE A 32 6.52 4.96 8.60
C ILE A 32 5.52 5.60 7.63
N GLY A 33 5.31 4.97 6.46
CA GLY A 33 4.33 5.41 5.48
C GLY A 33 2.90 5.39 6.02
N THR A 34 2.54 4.37 6.80
CA THR A 34 1.22 4.29 7.45
C THR A 34 0.93 5.53 8.30
N ALA A 35 1.93 6.02 9.04
CA ALA A 35 1.79 7.22 9.86
C ALA A 35 1.72 8.53 9.05
N GLY A 36 2.13 8.50 7.77
CA GLY A 36 2.07 9.63 6.85
C GLY A 36 0.82 9.68 5.95
N LEU A 37 -0.06 8.68 6.02
CA LEU A 37 -1.23 8.60 5.13
C LEU A 37 -2.36 9.53 5.60
N PRO A 38 -2.78 10.53 4.80
CA PRO A 38 -3.78 11.51 5.21
C PRO A 38 -5.13 10.88 5.59
N HIS A 39 -5.59 9.88 4.86
CA HIS A 39 -6.87 9.21 5.13
C HIS A 39 -6.87 8.37 6.41
N VAL A 40 -5.70 7.99 6.92
CA VAL A 40 -5.56 7.35 8.23
C VAL A 40 -5.62 8.41 9.33
N ILE A 41 -4.91 9.53 9.15
CA ILE A 41 -4.81 10.61 10.13
C ILE A 41 -6.16 11.30 10.34
N ILE A 42 -6.90 11.56 9.26
CA ILE A 42 -8.20 12.25 9.32
C ILE A 42 -9.21 11.54 10.22
N ARG A 43 -9.09 10.22 10.40
CA ARG A 43 -10.01 9.45 11.26
C ARG A 43 -9.88 9.82 12.73
N PHE A 44 -8.74 10.32 13.18
CA PHE A 44 -8.55 10.82 14.55
C PHE A 44 -9.33 12.12 14.82
N PHE A 45 -9.69 12.86 13.78
CA PHE A 45 -10.52 14.06 13.90
C PHE A 45 -12.02 13.79 13.89
N THR A 46 -12.43 12.55 13.59
CA THR A 46 -13.86 12.17 13.50
C THR A 46 -14.45 11.68 14.82
N VAL A 47 -13.65 11.61 15.88
CA VAL A 47 -14.08 11.17 17.22
C VAL A 47 -14.20 12.37 18.17
N PRO A 48 -15.19 12.32 19.13
CA PRO A 48 -15.47 13.46 19.99
C PRO A 48 -14.36 13.81 20.98
N THR A 49 -13.66 12.82 21.50
CA THR A 49 -12.64 13.00 22.54
C THR A 49 -11.33 12.26 22.25
N VAL A 50 -10.24 12.72 22.86
CA VAL A 50 -8.93 12.06 22.79
C VAL A 50 -8.98 10.64 23.38
N LYS A 51 -9.82 10.43 24.41
CA LYS A 51 -10.05 9.09 25.00
C LYS A 51 -10.66 8.14 23.99
N ASP A 52 -11.65 8.60 23.23
CA ASP A 52 -12.29 7.81 22.17
C ASP A 52 -11.32 7.50 21.04
N ALA A 53 -10.48 8.46 20.64
CA ALA A 53 -9.41 8.25 19.67
C ALA A 53 -8.45 7.13 20.11
N ARG A 54 -7.97 7.16 21.35
CA ARG A 54 -7.09 6.13 21.91
C ARG A 54 -7.77 4.77 22.00
N SER A 55 -9.01 4.71 22.44
CA SER A 55 -9.79 3.47 22.52
C SER A 55 -10.00 2.88 21.13
N SER A 56 -10.39 3.70 20.17
CA SER A 56 -10.57 3.30 18.77
C SER A 56 -9.27 2.76 18.15
N ALA A 57 -8.14 3.44 18.39
CA ALA A 57 -6.83 2.98 17.93
C ALA A 57 -6.45 1.62 18.56
N GLY A 58 -6.73 1.42 19.86
CA GLY A 58 -6.50 0.16 20.53
C GLY A 58 -7.29 -1.00 19.91
N TRP A 59 -8.59 -0.81 19.69
CA TRP A 59 -9.43 -1.82 19.02
C TRP A 59 -9.02 -2.07 17.58
N ALA A 60 -8.64 -1.03 16.82
CA ALA A 60 -8.12 -1.18 15.48
C ALA A 60 -6.87 -2.06 15.46
N LEU A 61 -5.93 -1.87 16.40
CA LEU A 61 -4.73 -2.69 16.51
C LEU A 61 -5.06 -4.17 16.80
N VAL A 62 -6.07 -4.46 17.64
CA VAL A 62 -6.50 -5.84 17.90
C VAL A 62 -7.01 -6.50 16.62
N PHE A 63 -7.90 -5.84 15.87
CA PHE A 63 -8.41 -6.39 14.61
C PHE A 63 -7.32 -6.51 13.53
N ILE A 64 -6.43 -5.54 13.43
CA ILE A 64 -5.26 -5.60 12.55
C ILE A 64 -4.35 -6.78 12.91
N ALA A 65 -4.06 -6.99 14.19
CA ALA A 65 -3.24 -8.12 14.65
C ALA A 65 -3.87 -9.47 14.27
N ILE A 66 -5.19 -9.64 14.46
CA ILE A 66 -5.92 -10.85 14.05
C ILE A 66 -5.79 -11.05 12.54
N LEU A 67 -6.05 -10.01 11.74
CA LEU A 67 -5.97 -10.07 10.28
C LEU A 67 -4.56 -10.47 9.80
N TYR A 68 -3.52 -9.78 10.29
CA TYR A 68 -2.16 -10.01 9.83
C TYR A 68 -1.55 -11.33 10.34
N THR A 69 -2.02 -11.87 11.47
CA THR A 69 -1.60 -13.20 11.92
C THR A 69 -2.27 -14.33 11.13
N THR A 70 -3.48 -14.11 10.61
CA THR A 70 -4.19 -15.12 9.80
C THR A 70 -3.82 -15.06 8.31
N ALA A 71 -3.46 -13.90 7.78
CA ALA A 71 -3.16 -13.72 6.36
C ALA A 71 -2.09 -14.67 5.79
N PRO A 72 -0.93 -14.91 6.45
CA PRO A 72 0.06 -15.86 5.96
C PRO A 72 -0.45 -17.30 5.91
N ALA A 73 -1.28 -17.70 6.89
CA ALA A 73 -1.87 -19.02 6.92
C ALA A 73 -2.87 -19.18 5.76
N VAL A 74 -3.73 -18.20 5.52
CA VAL A 74 -4.67 -18.20 4.39
C VAL A 74 -3.92 -18.28 3.06
N ALA A 75 -2.85 -17.51 2.87
CA ALA A 75 -2.05 -17.54 1.65
C ALA A 75 -1.38 -18.92 1.42
N ALA A 76 -0.81 -19.52 2.47
CA ALA A 76 -0.20 -20.83 2.39
C ALA A 76 -1.23 -21.93 2.06
N MET A 77 -2.41 -21.88 2.70
CA MET A 77 -3.49 -22.84 2.46
C MET A 77 -4.09 -22.69 1.05
N ALA A 78 -4.30 -21.45 0.58
CA ALA A 78 -4.81 -21.19 -0.76
C ALA A 78 -3.87 -21.80 -1.82
N ARG A 79 -2.56 -21.59 -1.67
CA ARG A 79 -1.56 -22.19 -2.56
C ARG A 79 -1.57 -23.71 -2.50
N LEU A 80 -1.63 -24.28 -1.28
CA LEU A 80 -1.69 -25.73 -1.11
C LEU A 80 -2.95 -26.34 -1.76
N ASN A 81 -4.10 -25.70 -1.56
CA ASN A 81 -5.37 -26.16 -2.14
C ASN A 81 -5.32 -26.18 -3.67
N ILE A 82 -4.73 -25.16 -4.31
CA ILE A 82 -4.54 -25.15 -5.77
C ILE A 82 -3.65 -26.30 -6.20
N MET A 83 -2.52 -26.52 -5.54
CA MET A 83 -1.60 -27.60 -5.87
C MET A 83 -2.28 -28.96 -5.74
N GLN A 84 -3.01 -29.19 -4.65
CA GLN A 84 -3.75 -30.45 -4.44
C GLN A 84 -4.95 -30.62 -5.38
N THR A 85 -5.51 -29.53 -5.90
CA THR A 85 -6.57 -29.61 -6.92
C THR A 85 -6.00 -30.02 -8.27
N ILE A 86 -4.81 -29.49 -8.62
CA ILE A 86 -4.15 -29.79 -9.91
C ILE A 86 -3.46 -31.17 -9.85
N GLU A 87 -2.80 -31.50 -8.76
CA GLU A 87 -2.09 -32.77 -8.57
C GLU A 87 -2.48 -33.38 -7.21
N PRO A 88 -3.63 -34.06 -7.12
CA PRO A 88 -4.10 -34.70 -5.90
C PRO A 88 -3.18 -35.80 -5.39
N SER A 89 -2.50 -36.49 -6.27
CA SER A 89 -1.47 -37.50 -5.98
C SER A 89 -0.27 -37.31 -6.90
N PRO A 90 0.95 -37.65 -6.49
CA PRO A 90 2.14 -37.52 -7.34
C PRO A 90 1.97 -38.22 -8.70
N GLY A 91 2.04 -37.44 -9.78
CA GLY A 91 1.87 -37.89 -11.16
C GLY A 91 0.41 -38.07 -11.63
N GLU A 92 -0.57 -37.79 -10.78
CA GLU A 92 -1.98 -37.74 -11.14
C GLU A 92 -2.43 -36.29 -11.37
N TYR A 93 -2.49 -35.89 -12.63
CA TYR A 93 -2.83 -34.52 -13.01
C TYR A 93 -4.31 -34.36 -13.32
N LEU A 94 -4.89 -33.22 -12.93
CA LEU A 94 -6.26 -32.85 -13.19
C LEU A 94 -6.50 -32.75 -14.72
N LYS A 95 -7.54 -33.42 -15.21
CA LYS A 95 -7.94 -33.28 -16.60
C LYS A 95 -8.65 -31.95 -16.84
N ILE A 96 -8.37 -31.34 -17.97
CA ILE A 96 -8.98 -30.08 -18.38
C ILE A 96 -10.50 -30.14 -18.37
N ASP A 97 -11.08 -31.25 -18.78
CA ASP A 97 -12.53 -31.44 -18.83
C ASP A 97 -13.18 -31.64 -17.45
N GLU A 98 -12.41 -32.16 -16.48
CA GLU A 98 -12.85 -32.45 -15.11
C GLU A 98 -12.57 -31.30 -14.12
N ARG A 99 -12.07 -30.16 -14.62
CA ARG A 99 -11.73 -29.01 -13.77
C ARG A 99 -12.95 -28.45 -13.05
N PRO A 100 -12.82 -28.04 -11.79
CA PRO A 100 -13.90 -27.46 -11.01
C PRO A 100 -14.46 -26.16 -11.64
N ASP A 101 -15.71 -25.83 -11.34
CA ASP A 101 -16.38 -24.64 -11.90
C ASP A 101 -15.65 -23.33 -11.58
N TRP A 102 -14.98 -23.23 -10.43
CA TRP A 102 -14.22 -22.04 -10.07
C TRP A 102 -13.04 -21.80 -11.03
N PHE A 103 -12.40 -22.83 -11.61
CA PHE A 103 -11.41 -22.65 -12.67
C PHE A 103 -12.01 -21.92 -13.86
N ARG A 104 -13.18 -22.36 -14.35
CA ARG A 104 -13.86 -21.75 -15.49
C ARG A 104 -14.28 -20.31 -15.21
N ASN A 105 -14.74 -20.03 -13.99
CA ASN A 105 -15.10 -18.67 -13.58
C ASN A 105 -13.90 -17.72 -13.67
N TRP A 106 -12.74 -18.12 -13.21
CA TRP A 106 -11.54 -17.31 -13.22
C TRP A 106 -10.84 -17.26 -14.58
N GLU A 107 -10.95 -18.30 -15.40
CA GLU A 107 -10.52 -18.26 -16.82
C GLU A 107 -11.30 -17.22 -17.60
N ASN A 108 -12.62 -17.17 -17.45
CA ASN A 108 -13.49 -16.19 -18.12
C ASN A 108 -13.12 -14.74 -17.78
N THR A 109 -12.53 -14.49 -16.63
CA THR A 109 -12.06 -13.15 -16.22
C THR A 109 -10.62 -12.87 -16.66
N GLY A 110 -9.91 -13.87 -17.22
CA GLY A 110 -8.50 -13.77 -17.61
C GLY A 110 -7.53 -13.67 -16.43
N LEU A 111 -7.99 -13.97 -15.21
CA LEU A 111 -7.18 -13.99 -13.99
C LEU A 111 -6.47 -15.34 -13.79
N LEU A 112 -6.96 -16.38 -14.44
CA LEU A 112 -6.35 -17.68 -14.55
C LEU A 112 -6.27 -18.06 -16.03
N VAL A 113 -5.12 -18.56 -16.49
CA VAL A 113 -4.93 -19.02 -17.88
C VAL A 113 -4.22 -20.35 -17.86
N ILE A 114 -4.83 -21.32 -18.51
CA ILE A 114 -4.30 -22.66 -18.72
C ILE A 114 -3.99 -22.83 -20.20
N GLU A 115 -2.86 -23.44 -20.50
CA GLU A 115 -2.43 -23.76 -21.86
C GLU A 115 -1.89 -25.20 -21.86
N ASP A 116 -2.60 -26.09 -22.51
CA ASP A 116 -2.18 -27.49 -22.69
C ASP A 116 -1.02 -27.53 -23.71
N LYS A 117 0.21 -27.51 -23.19
CA LYS A 117 1.43 -27.40 -24.01
C LYS A 117 1.85 -28.75 -24.63
N ASN A 118 1.57 -29.84 -23.95
CA ASN A 118 1.97 -31.17 -24.38
C ASN A 118 0.84 -31.91 -25.10
N GLY A 119 -0.39 -31.41 -25.08
CA GLY A 119 -1.56 -32.00 -25.76
C GLY A 119 -2.12 -33.24 -25.07
N ASP A 120 -1.85 -33.45 -23.77
CA ASP A 120 -2.33 -34.64 -23.04
C ASP A 120 -3.70 -34.44 -22.38
N GLY A 121 -4.28 -33.24 -22.47
CA GLY A 121 -5.57 -32.88 -21.88
C GLY A 121 -5.57 -32.80 -20.37
N ARG A 122 -4.41 -32.61 -19.74
CA ARG A 122 -4.21 -32.51 -18.30
C ARG A 122 -3.56 -31.18 -17.97
N ILE A 123 -3.51 -30.80 -16.69
CA ILE A 123 -2.91 -29.54 -16.23
C ILE A 123 -1.68 -29.87 -15.38
N GLN A 124 -0.50 -29.54 -15.87
CA GLN A 124 0.74 -29.65 -15.11
C GLN A 124 1.09 -28.27 -14.49
N TYR A 125 1.37 -28.28 -13.19
CA TYR A 125 1.83 -27.10 -12.48
C TYR A 125 3.24 -27.33 -11.93
N SER A 126 4.21 -26.67 -12.51
CA SER A 126 5.62 -26.82 -12.14
C SER A 126 6.35 -25.47 -12.08
N ALA A 127 7.56 -25.47 -11.50
CA ALA A 127 8.42 -24.30 -11.50
C ALA A 127 9.10 -24.02 -12.85
N ASP A 128 9.14 -25.01 -13.72
CA ASP A 128 9.70 -24.92 -15.06
C ASP A 128 8.68 -24.28 -16.01
N ALA A 129 9.05 -23.13 -16.58
CA ALA A 129 8.18 -22.39 -17.49
C ALA A 129 7.82 -23.14 -18.77
N GLU A 130 8.65 -24.09 -19.21
CA GLU A 130 8.39 -24.88 -20.43
C GLU A 130 7.32 -25.96 -20.21
N THR A 131 7.32 -26.55 -19.02
CA THR A 131 6.39 -27.64 -18.66
C THR A 131 5.20 -27.13 -17.86
N ASN A 132 5.22 -25.90 -17.37
CA ASN A 132 4.12 -25.33 -16.61
C ASN A 132 2.96 -24.91 -17.52
N GLU A 133 1.82 -25.54 -17.36
CA GLU A 133 0.60 -25.29 -18.13
C GLU A 133 -0.38 -24.33 -17.44
N LEU A 134 -0.20 -24.08 -16.15
CA LEU A 134 -0.84 -22.96 -15.47
C LEU A 134 -0.05 -21.68 -15.77
N VAL A 135 -0.25 -21.12 -16.97
CA VAL A 135 0.55 -20.02 -17.52
C VAL A 135 0.38 -18.73 -16.72
N LYS A 136 -0.85 -18.46 -16.28
CA LYS A 136 -1.15 -17.29 -15.46
C LYS A 136 -2.04 -17.68 -14.29
N LEU A 137 -1.62 -17.29 -13.12
CA LEU A 137 -2.43 -17.27 -11.91
C LEU A 137 -2.23 -15.91 -11.26
N ASP A 138 -3.27 -15.08 -11.29
CA ASP A 138 -3.22 -13.77 -10.70
C ASP A 138 -3.12 -13.90 -9.17
N ARG A 139 -2.14 -13.20 -8.59
CA ARG A 139 -1.84 -13.30 -7.15
C ARG A 139 -2.92 -12.67 -6.28
N ASP A 140 -3.60 -11.66 -6.82
CA ASP A 140 -4.56 -10.85 -6.07
C ASP A 140 -5.89 -11.57 -5.87
N ILE A 141 -6.23 -12.56 -6.75
CA ILE A 141 -7.48 -13.33 -6.61
C ILE A 141 -7.44 -14.38 -5.50
N LEU A 142 -6.25 -14.85 -5.12
CA LEU A 142 -6.11 -16.02 -4.24
C LEU A 142 -6.86 -15.87 -2.91
N VAL A 143 -6.87 -14.65 -2.35
CA VAL A 143 -7.58 -14.40 -1.09
C VAL A 143 -9.08 -14.50 -1.26
N LEU A 144 -9.64 -13.93 -2.33
CA LEU A 144 -11.08 -13.94 -2.61
C LEU A 144 -11.55 -15.29 -3.12
N ALA A 145 -10.73 -16.00 -3.91
CA ALA A 145 -11.03 -17.31 -4.46
C ALA A 145 -10.88 -18.46 -3.45
N ASN A 146 -10.10 -18.26 -2.37
CA ASN A 146 -9.80 -19.33 -1.43
C ASN A 146 -11.04 -20.04 -0.83
N PRO A 147 -12.12 -19.36 -0.44
CA PRO A 147 -13.34 -20.03 0.02
C PRO A 147 -13.98 -20.91 -1.05
N GLU A 148 -13.92 -20.51 -2.32
CA GLU A 148 -14.42 -21.26 -3.47
C GLU A 148 -13.54 -22.48 -3.77
N ILE A 149 -12.20 -22.29 -3.77
CA ILE A 149 -11.21 -23.35 -3.93
C ILE A 149 -11.34 -24.41 -2.82
N ALA A 150 -11.57 -23.96 -1.58
CA ALA A 150 -11.78 -24.82 -0.41
C ALA A 150 -13.20 -25.43 -0.35
N GLN A 151 -14.04 -25.20 -1.35
CA GLN A 151 -15.42 -25.68 -1.45
C GLN A 151 -16.29 -25.33 -0.22
N LEU A 152 -16.08 -24.14 0.34
CA LEU A 152 -16.88 -23.66 1.45
C LEU A 152 -18.32 -23.34 0.99
N PRO A 153 -19.30 -23.34 1.91
CA PRO A 153 -20.68 -23.00 1.57
C PRO A 153 -20.83 -21.63 0.91
N ASN A 154 -21.74 -21.47 -0.03
CA ASN A 154 -21.93 -20.23 -0.81
C ASN A 154 -22.12 -18.97 0.03
N TRP A 155 -22.70 -19.08 1.24
CA TRP A 155 -22.85 -17.93 2.12
C TRP A 155 -21.50 -17.40 2.65
N VAL A 156 -20.50 -18.29 2.82
CA VAL A 156 -19.14 -17.89 3.21
C VAL A 156 -18.45 -17.15 2.04
N ILE A 157 -18.59 -17.69 0.83
CA ILE A 157 -18.07 -17.07 -0.39
C ILE A 157 -18.66 -15.66 -0.56
N ALA A 158 -19.99 -15.55 -0.41
CA ALA A 158 -20.68 -14.27 -0.50
C ALA A 158 -20.23 -13.28 0.60
N LEU A 159 -20.03 -13.76 1.82
CA LEU A 159 -19.57 -12.93 2.94
C LEU A 159 -18.14 -12.39 2.69
N VAL A 160 -17.23 -13.23 2.20
CA VAL A 160 -15.85 -12.82 1.86
C VAL A 160 -15.83 -11.81 0.72
N ALA A 161 -16.62 -12.04 -0.33
CA ALA A 161 -16.75 -11.11 -1.44
C ALA A 161 -17.33 -9.75 -1.00
N ALA A 162 -18.39 -9.77 -0.20
CA ALA A 162 -18.99 -8.55 0.36
C ALA A 162 -18.02 -7.81 1.29
N GLY A 163 -17.27 -8.56 2.12
CA GLY A 163 -16.23 -7.99 3.00
C GLY A 163 -15.10 -7.34 2.21
N GLY A 164 -14.61 -7.99 1.16
CA GLY A 164 -13.60 -7.43 0.26
C GLY A 164 -14.06 -6.14 -0.42
N LEU A 165 -15.29 -6.13 -0.93
CA LEU A 165 -15.87 -4.94 -1.55
C LEU A 165 -16.07 -3.81 -0.53
N ALA A 166 -16.57 -4.12 0.66
CA ALA A 166 -16.74 -3.14 1.74
C ALA A 166 -15.41 -2.51 2.17
N ALA A 167 -14.35 -3.31 2.29
CA ALA A 167 -13.01 -2.84 2.62
C ALA A 167 -12.47 -1.89 1.54
N ALA A 168 -12.61 -2.24 0.26
CA ALA A 168 -12.18 -1.41 -0.86
C ALA A 168 -12.93 -0.07 -0.90
N LEU A 169 -14.26 -0.09 -0.80
CA LEU A 169 -15.10 1.12 -0.83
C LEU A 169 -14.85 2.02 0.37
N SER A 170 -14.66 1.46 1.57
CA SER A 170 -14.34 2.22 2.79
C SER A 170 -13.02 2.98 2.65
N THR A 171 -12.00 2.35 2.08
CA THR A 171 -10.69 2.98 1.85
C THR A 171 -10.77 4.04 0.75
N ALA A 172 -11.44 3.72 -0.37
CA ALA A 172 -11.65 4.65 -1.47
C ALA A 172 -12.37 5.93 -1.02
N ALA A 173 -13.42 5.80 -0.21
CA ALA A 173 -14.15 6.96 0.33
C ALA A 173 -13.25 7.88 1.16
N GLY A 174 -12.42 7.32 2.04
CA GLY A 174 -11.46 8.11 2.84
C GLY A 174 -10.40 8.82 1.99
N LEU A 175 -9.87 8.14 0.97
CA LEU A 175 -8.89 8.71 0.04
C LEU A 175 -9.49 9.83 -0.82
N LEU A 176 -10.69 9.62 -1.35
CA LEU A 176 -11.38 10.63 -2.15
C LEU A 176 -11.71 11.88 -1.33
N LEU A 177 -12.11 11.70 -0.07
CA LEU A 177 -12.33 12.82 0.84
C LEU A 177 -11.04 13.61 1.09
N ALA A 178 -9.93 12.91 1.36
CA ALA A 178 -8.62 13.55 1.57
C ALA A 178 -8.14 14.33 0.33
N ILE A 179 -8.24 13.72 -0.87
CA ILE A 179 -7.85 14.37 -2.14
C ILE A 179 -8.73 15.60 -2.41
N SER A 180 -10.05 15.45 -2.28
CA SER A 180 -10.97 16.53 -2.57
C SER A 180 -10.80 17.71 -1.62
N SER A 181 -10.58 17.45 -0.33
CA SER A 181 -10.30 18.47 0.68
C SER A 181 -8.96 19.17 0.42
N ALA A 182 -7.90 18.42 0.16
CA ALA A 182 -6.59 18.99 -0.14
C ALA A 182 -6.61 19.93 -1.36
N ILE A 183 -7.36 19.58 -2.41
CA ILE A 183 -7.46 20.41 -3.61
C ILE A 183 -8.38 21.61 -3.39
N SER A 184 -9.59 21.40 -2.86
CA SER A 184 -10.59 22.48 -2.78
C SER A 184 -10.34 23.43 -1.59
N HIS A 185 -10.03 22.89 -0.43
CA HIS A 185 -9.86 23.70 0.79
C HIS A 185 -8.42 24.19 0.93
N ASP A 186 -7.45 23.29 0.94
CA ASP A 186 -6.07 23.67 1.26
C ASP A 186 -5.39 24.42 0.10
N LEU A 187 -5.52 23.90 -1.13
CA LEU A 187 -4.87 24.49 -2.28
C LEU A 187 -5.69 25.65 -2.86
N LEU A 188 -6.95 25.43 -3.22
CA LEU A 188 -7.75 26.44 -3.90
C LEU A 188 -8.12 27.58 -2.97
N LYS A 189 -8.77 27.32 -1.85
CA LYS A 189 -9.20 28.34 -0.89
C LYS A 189 -8.02 28.87 -0.06
N GLY A 190 -7.18 28.00 0.45
CA GLY A 190 -6.06 28.38 1.31
C GLY A 190 -4.94 29.13 0.60
N THR A 191 -4.73 28.90 -0.71
CA THR A 191 -3.59 29.44 -1.44
C THR A 191 -3.99 30.37 -2.59
N PHE A 192 -4.86 29.92 -3.50
CA PHE A 192 -5.13 30.63 -4.76
C PHE A 192 -6.33 31.57 -4.70
N MET A 193 -7.40 31.20 -4.01
CA MET A 193 -8.68 31.93 -3.98
C MET A 193 -9.24 32.03 -2.55
N PRO A 194 -8.66 32.80 -1.64
CA PRO A 194 -9.10 32.88 -0.23
C PRO A 194 -10.56 33.30 -0.04
N ASN A 195 -11.13 34.05 -1.00
CA ASN A 195 -12.49 34.56 -0.98
C ASN A 195 -13.47 33.71 -1.81
N ILE A 196 -13.13 32.47 -2.15
CA ILE A 196 -14.03 31.60 -2.91
C ILE A 196 -15.33 31.37 -2.13
N SER A 197 -16.48 31.36 -2.83
CA SER A 197 -17.76 31.07 -2.19
C SER A 197 -17.85 29.59 -1.81
N GLU A 198 -18.59 29.27 -0.75
CA GLU A 198 -18.80 27.88 -0.31
C GLU A 198 -19.34 26.97 -1.41
N LYS A 199 -20.25 27.50 -2.25
CA LYS A 199 -20.81 26.75 -3.39
C LYS A 199 -19.73 26.44 -4.44
N ALA A 200 -18.83 27.38 -4.71
CA ALA A 200 -17.74 27.18 -5.67
C ALA A 200 -16.67 26.22 -5.10
N GLU A 201 -16.35 26.31 -3.81
CA GLU A 201 -15.46 25.39 -3.09
C GLU A 201 -16.02 23.96 -3.14
N LEU A 202 -17.32 23.78 -2.86
CA LEU A 202 -17.99 22.47 -2.97
C LEU A 202 -17.96 21.90 -4.38
N ASN A 203 -18.17 22.74 -5.40
CA ASN A 203 -18.09 22.29 -6.79
C ASN A 203 -16.66 21.91 -7.18
N ALA A 204 -15.66 22.65 -6.74
CA ALA A 204 -14.25 22.32 -6.93
C ALA A 204 -13.91 20.97 -6.27
N SER A 205 -14.39 20.73 -5.05
CA SER A 205 -14.25 19.45 -4.35
C SER A 205 -14.85 18.29 -5.16
N ARG A 206 -16.06 18.46 -5.70
CA ARG A 206 -16.72 17.44 -6.53
C ARG A 206 -15.95 17.18 -7.84
N CYS A 207 -15.45 18.22 -8.49
CA CYS A 207 -14.63 18.07 -9.70
C CYS A 207 -13.32 17.34 -9.40
N ALA A 208 -12.65 17.69 -8.30
CA ALA A 208 -11.43 17.01 -7.87
C ALA A 208 -11.68 15.52 -7.56
N MET A 209 -12.79 15.21 -6.89
CA MET A 209 -13.20 13.83 -6.62
C MET A 209 -13.49 13.06 -7.92
N ALA A 210 -14.23 13.66 -8.86
CA ALA A 210 -14.51 13.03 -10.14
C ALA A 210 -13.24 12.75 -10.96
N ALA A 211 -12.30 13.68 -10.97
CA ALA A 211 -10.99 13.50 -11.62
C ALA A 211 -10.18 12.38 -10.96
N ALA A 212 -10.18 12.32 -9.62
CA ALA A 212 -9.50 11.26 -8.88
C ALA A 212 -10.12 9.88 -9.17
N ILE A 213 -11.46 9.78 -9.23
CA ILE A 213 -12.16 8.54 -9.58
C ILE A 213 -11.82 8.10 -11.01
N ALA A 214 -11.80 9.03 -11.96
CA ALA A 214 -11.44 8.72 -13.35
C ALA A 214 -9.99 8.20 -13.44
N GLY A 215 -9.03 8.86 -12.75
CA GLY A 215 -7.64 8.41 -12.69
C GLY A 215 -7.49 7.04 -12.02
N ALA A 216 -8.16 6.82 -10.90
CA ALA A 216 -8.15 5.54 -10.20
C ALA A 216 -8.79 4.42 -11.06
N GLY A 217 -9.89 4.73 -11.76
CA GLY A 217 -10.54 3.80 -12.69
C GLY A 217 -9.63 3.41 -13.85
N TYR A 218 -8.92 4.37 -14.43
CA TYR A 218 -7.91 4.09 -15.46
C TYR A 218 -6.81 3.16 -14.95
N LEU A 219 -6.24 3.44 -13.77
CA LEU A 219 -5.23 2.58 -13.14
C LEU A 219 -5.77 1.21 -12.73
N GLY A 220 -7.08 1.11 -12.44
CA GLY A 220 -7.73 -0.18 -12.18
C GLY A 220 -7.89 -1.03 -13.44
N LEU A 221 -8.08 -0.40 -14.61
CA LEU A 221 -8.11 -1.10 -15.90
C LEU A 221 -6.72 -1.46 -16.41
N HIS A 222 -5.70 -0.68 -16.05
CA HIS A 222 -4.30 -0.86 -16.42
C HIS A 222 -3.41 -0.86 -15.17
N PRO A 223 -3.48 -1.92 -14.34
CA PRO A 223 -2.77 -1.95 -13.07
C PRO A 223 -1.25 -1.94 -13.28
N PRO A 224 -0.50 -1.07 -12.57
CA PRO A 224 0.97 -0.97 -12.69
C PRO A 224 1.71 -2.15 -12.06
N GLY A 225 1.01 -3.16 -11.62
CA GLY A 225 1.51 -4.37 -10.98
C GLY A 225 0.46 -5.01 -10.08
N PHE A 226 0.88 -5.98 -9.26
CA PHE A 226 -0.02 -6.59 -8.28
C PHE A 226 -0.40 -5.60 -7.17
N ALA A 227 -1.61 -5.77 -6.58
CA ALA A 227 -2.21 -4.79 -5.67
C ALA A 227 -1.33 -4.45 -4.46
N ALA A 228 -0.73 -5.45 -3.80
CA ALA A 228 0.14 -5.21 -2.65
C ALA A 228 1.40 -4.40 -3.00
N GLY A 229 1.98 -4.58 -4.20
CA GLY A 229 3.10 -3.78 -4.68
C GLY A 229 2.72 -2.31 -4.93
N THR A 230 1.55 -2.07 -5.49
CA THR A 230 1.00 -0.72 -5.72
C THR A 230 0.72 0.00 -4.39
N VAL A 231 0.15 -0.73 -3.41
CA VAL A 231 -0.07 -0.21 -2.06
C VAL A 231 1.27 0.14 -1.39
N ALA A 232 2.26 -0.74 -1.45
CA ALA A 232 3.58 -0.48 -0.88
C ALA A 232 4.24 0.78 -1.45
N LEU A 233 4.06 1.02 -2.75
CA LEU A 233 4.53 2.25 -3.40
C LEU A 233 3.85 3.50 -2.84
N ALA A 234 2.53 3.48 -2.64
CA ALA A 234 1.79 4.60 -2.06
C ALA A 234 2.25 4.89 -0.62
N PHE A 235 2.49 3.86 0.19
CA PHE A 235 3.08 4.00 1.52
C PHE A 235 4.51 4.57 1.45
N GLY A 236 5.31 4.12 0.49
CA GLY A 236 6.65 4.66 0.25
C GLY A 236 6.65 6.15 -0.09
N LEU A 237 5.71 6.60 -0.90
CA LEU A 237 5.53 8.03 -1.21
C LEU A 237 5.10 8.84 0.02
N ALA A 238 4.20 8.31 0.84
CA ALA A 238 3.81 8.95 2.10
C ALA A 238 4.98 9.00 3.10
N ALA A 239 5.76 7.92 3.19
CA ALA A 239 6.96 7.84 4.01
C ALA A 239 8.00 8.89 3.62
N SER A 240 8.23 9.09 2.32
CA SER A 240 9.23 10.01 1.79
C SER A 240 8.81 11.49 1.83
N SER A 241 7.51 11.78 1.93
CA SER A 241 6.99 13.14 1.85
C SER A 241 6.34 13.63 3.16
N ILE A 242 5.19 13.07 3.52
CA ILE A 242 4.34 13.59 4.59
C ILE A 242 4.85 13.21 5.97
N PHE A 243 5.29 11.96 6.17
CA PHE A 243 5.71 11.46 7.49
C PHE A 243 6.82 12.30 8.13
N PRO A 244 7.95 12.62 7.47
CA PRO A 244 8.99 13.44 8.07
C PRO A 244 8.50 14.84 8.48
N ALA A 245 7.69 15.47 7.64
CA ALA A 245 7.12 16.79 7.92
C ALA A 245 6.21 16.76 9.15
N LEU A 246 5.36 15.75 9.29
CA LEU A 246 4.52 15.55 10.47
C LEU A 246 5.35 15.31 11.73
N MET A 247 6.33 14.42 11.67
CA MET A 247 7.19 14.13 12.82
C MET A 247 7.96 15.36 13.28
N MET A 248 8.58 16.07 12.35
CA MET A 248 9.30 17.30 12.68
C MET A 248 8.35 18.41 13.17
N GLY A 249 7.17 18.56 12.58
CA GLY A 249 6.18 19.53 13.01
C GLY A 249 5.65 19.28 14.43
N ILE A 250 5.56 18.02 14.86
CA ILE A 250 5.11 17.66 16.21
C ILE A 250 6.24 17.75 17.25
N PHE A 251 7.47 17.36 16.87
CA PHE A 251 8.55 17.15 17.84
C PHE A 251 9.70 18.17 17.77
N SER A 252 9.79 18.97 16.69
CA SER A 252 10.89 19.91 16.49
C SER A 252 10.41 21.37 16.55
N LYS A 253 11.10 22.18 17.35
CA LYS A 253 10.91 23.64 17.42
C LYS A 253 11.76 24.41 16.42
N THR A 254 12.70 23.74 15.76
CA THR A 254 13.73 24.37 14.93
C THR A 254 13.46 24.24 13.43
N VAL A 255 12.58 23.33 13.04
CA VAL A 255 12.25 23.12 11.62
C VAL A 255 11.37 24.25 11.13
N THR A 256 11.82 24.88 10.03
CA THR A 256 11.14 26.01 9.40
C THR A 256 10.19 25.55 8.31
N ARG A 257 9.29 26.46 7.88
CA ARG A 257 8.37 26.21 6.76
C ARG A 257 9.13 25.86 5.48
N GLU A 258 10.16 26.63 5.18
CA GLU A 258 11.02 26.46 4.00
C GLU A 258 11.75 25.12 4.05
N GLY A 259 12.26 24.76 5.23
CA GLY A 259 12.90 23.47 5.47
C GLY A 259 11.95 22.29 5.25
N ALA A 260 10.74 22.37 5.80
CA ALA A 260 9.72 21.33 5.62
C ALA A 260 9.32 21.15 4.14
N ILE A 261 9.09 22.26 3.41
CA ILE A 261 8.74 22.23 1.98
C ILE A 261 9.89 21.63 1.16
N ALA A 262 11.12 22.10 1.37
CA ALA A 262 12.28 21.59 0.67
C ALA A 262 12.51 20.08 0.94
N GLY A 263 12.34 19.67 2.20
CA GLY A 263 12.42 18.27 2.61
C GLY A 263 11.37 17.41 1.91
N MET A 264 10.11 17.82 1.93
CA MET A 264 9.02 17.08 1.28
C MET A 264 9.24 16.94 -0.24
N LEU A 265 9.61 18.02 -0.91
CA LEU A 265 9.85 18.00 -2.36
C LEU A 265 11.06 17.15 -2.74
N SER A 266 12.14 17.22 -1.97
CA SER A 266 13.34 16.41 -2.24
C SER A 266 13.09 14.93 -1.95
N GLY A 267 12.44 14.59 -0.84
CA GLY A 267 12.13 13.21 -0.48
C GLY A 267 11.22 12.52 -1.49
N ILE A 268 10.10 13.15 -1.85
CA ILE A 268 9.20 12.61 -2.86
C ILE A 268 9.86 12.60 -4.25
N GLY A 269 10.62 13.64 -4.59
CA GLY A 269 11.32 13.75 -5.88
C GLY A 269 12.32 12.62 -6.10
N VAL A 270 13.18 12.35 -5.11
CA VAL A 270 14.16 11.25 -5.17
C VAL A 270 13.44 9.89 -5.25
N THR A 271 12.38 9.70 -4.49
CA THR A 271 11.60 8.46 -4.51
C THR A 271 10.92 8.24 -5.85
N LEU A 272 10.24 9.25 -6.39
CA LEU A 272 9.60 9.16 -7.70
C LEU A 272 10.60 8.96 -8.82
N PHE A 273 11.74 9.67 -8.77
CA PHE A 273 12.80 9.50 -9.75
C PHE A 273 13.27 8.05 -9.80
N TYR A 274 13.57 7.44 -8.64
CA TYR A 274 13.99 6.05 -8.56
C TYR A 274 12.91 5.07 -9.03
N VAL A 275 11.67 5.30 -8.61
CA VAL A 275 10.53 4.47 -9.03
C VAL A 275 10.31 4.54 -10.54
N PHE A 276 10.31 5.73 -11.12
CA PHE A 276 10.08 5.91 -12.55
C PHE A 276 11.24 5.39 -13.40
N GLN A 277 12.46 5.42 -12.87
CA GLN A 277 13.63 4.83 -13.51
C GLN A 277 13.47 3.32 -13.73
N HIS A 278 12.84 2.60 -12.79
CA HIS A 278 12.71 1.15 -12.82
C HIS A 278 11.34 0.62 -13.27
N LYS A 279 10.27 1.42 -13.12
CA LYS A 279 8.90 1.03 -13.46
C LYS A 279 8.29 1.79 -14.63
N GLY A 280 9.03 2.73 -15.20
CA GLY A 280 8.56 3.65 -16.23
C GLY A 280 7.82 4.87 -15.66
N ILE A 281 7.85 5.97 -16.43
CA ILE A 281 7.14 7.20 -16.08
C ILE A 281 5.66 6.93 -16.07
N MET A 282 4.98 7.41 -15.03
CA MET A 282 3.54 7.15 -14.82
C MET A 282 3.17 5.66 -14.90
N PHE A 283 4.15 4.77 -14.57
CA PHE A 283 4.01 3.31 -14.61
C PHE A 283 3.79 2.70 -16.00
N VAL A 284 4.15 3.43 -17.04
CA VAL A 284 4.19 2.89 -18.40
C VAL A 284 5.56 2.26 -18.62
N ALA A 285 5.60 0.93 -18.73
CA ALA A 285 6.84 0.16 -18.76
C ALA A 285 7.81 0.59 -19.88
N ASP A 286 7.29 1.00 -21.03
CA ASP A 286 8.09 1.45 -22.18
C ASP A 286 8.71 2.84 -22.00
N TRP A 287 8.35 3.56 -20.94
CA TRP A 287 8.83 4.92 -20.65
C TRP A 287 9.93 4.95 -19.59
N THR A 288 10.79 3.94 -19.56
CA THR A 288 11.97 3.90 -18.68
C THR A 288 13.15 4.61 -19.36
N TYR A 289 13.82 5.53 -18.65
CA TYR A 289 14.95 6.25 -19.28
C TYR A 289 16.31 5.63 -19.01
N LEU A 290 16.49 4.91 -17.93
CA LEU A 290 17.80 4.51 -17.43
C LEU A 290 17.92 3.00 -17.20
N GLU A 291 16.93 2.21 -17.65
CA GLU A 291 16.95 0.76 -17.49
C GLU A 291 18.21 0.12 -18.09
N HIS A 292 18.67 0.65 -19.22
CA HIS A 292 19.90 0.19 -19.88
C HIS A 292 21.19 0.62 -19.18
N LEU A 293 21.14 1.70 -18.37
CA LEU A 293 22.32 2.25 -17.69
C LEU A 293 22.46 1.72 -16.26
N THR A 294 21.37 1.35 -15.62
CA THR A 294 21.35 0.82 -14.25
C THR A 294 20.48 -0.41 -14.16
N PRO A 295 20.93 -1.57 -14.68
CA PRO A 295 20.16 -2.80 -14.65
C PRO A 295 19.96 -3.33 -13.23
N HIS A 296 20.66 -2.79 -12.23
CA HIS A 296 20.63 -3.24 -10.85
C HIS A 296 20.04 -2.20 -9.93
N TRP A 297 19.22 -2.64 -9.02
CA TRP A 297 18.67 -1.82 -7.94
C TRP A 297 19.77 -1.28 -7.04
N PHE A 298 19.66 -0.02 -6.66
CA PHE A 298 20.59 0.63 -5.74
C PHE A 298 20.65 -0.13 -4.41
N PHE A 299 21.81 -0.66 -4.05
CA PHE A 299 22.00 -1.60 -2.94
C PHE A 299 21.03 -2.82 -2.92
N GLY A 300 20.51 -3.22 -4.06
CA GLY A 300 19.55 -4.32 -4.17
C GLY A 300 18.16 -3.98 -3.61
N ILE A 301 17.82 -2.69 -3.51
CA ILE A 301 16.56 -2.23 -2.94
C ILE A 301 15.51 -2.06 -4.03
N GLU A 302 14.42 -2.78 -3.87
CA GLU A 302 13.28 -2.71 -4.78
C GLU A 302 12.64 -1.31 -4.79
N PRO A 303 12.16 -0.81 -5.94
CA PRO A 303 11.48 0.48 -6.03
C PRO A 303 10.33 0.67 -5.03
N ASN A 304 9.59 -0.39 -4.73
CA ASN A 304 8.51 -0.35 -3.74
C ASN A 304 8.98 -0.14 -2.29
N ALA A 305 10.25 -0.45 -2.01
CA ALA A 305 10.87 -0.32 -0.69
C ALA A 305 11.64 1.01 -0.51
N PHE A 306 11.78 1.81 -1.58
CA PHE A 306 12.68 2.97 -1.60
C PHE A 306 12.17 4.17 -0.77
N GLY A 307 10.92 4.15 -0.33
CA GLY A 307 10.32 5.24 0.45
C GLY A 307 11.07 5.62 1.74
N VAL A 308 11.72 4.65 2.39
CA VAL A 308 12.53 4.92 3.59
C VAL A 308 13.75 5.78 3.28
N PHE A 309 14.38 5.60 2.12
CA PHE A 309 15.51 6.45 1.68
C PHE A 309 15.04 7.85 1.33
N GLY A 310 13.89 7.98 0.68
CA GLY A 310 13.24 9.26 0.48
C GLY A 310 12.94 9.98 1.80
N ALA A 311 12.52 9.25 2.84
CA ALA A 311 12.32 9.81 4.17
C ALA A 311 13.62 10.34 4.78
N ILE A 312 14.73 9.59 4.66
CA ILE A 312 16.05 10.03 5.13
C ILE A 312 16.49 11.31 4.40
N VAL A 313 16.30 11.36 3.08
CA VAL A 313 16.60 12.57 2.29
C VAL A 313 15.74 13.74 2.77
N ASN A 314 14.44 13.53 2.98
CA ASN A 314 13.52 14.54 3.47
C ASN A 314 13.97 15.11 4.83
N PHE A 315 14.22 14.26 5.83
CA PHE A 315 14.71 14.69 7.14
C PHE A 315 16.01 15.49 7.02
N SER A 316 16.97 14.98 6.22
CA SER A 316 18.27 15.63 6.04
C SER A 316 18.15 17.02 5.41
N VAL A 317 17.40 17.12 4.30
CA VAL A 317 17.20 18.39 3.59
C VAL A 317 16.40 19.38 4.45
N ALA A 318 15.34 18.92 5.12
CA ALA A 318 14.54 19.76 5.98
C ALA A 318 15.38 20.37 7.12
N LEU A 319 16.21 19.57 7.78
CA LEU A 319 17.09 20.05 8.85
C LEU A 319 18.16 21.00 8.32
N LEU A 320 18.81 20.68 7.19
CA LEU A 320 19.84 21.54 6.60
C LEU A 320 19.27 22.89 6.16
N VAL A 321 18.14 22.90 5.44
CA VAL A 321 17.51 24.15 5.00
C VAL A 321 17.00 24.96 6.18
N SER A 322 16.50 24.32 7.23
CA SER A 322 16.05 25.01 8.43
C SER A 322 17.19 25.73 9.17
N GLN A 323 18.42 25.23 9.09
CA GLN A 323 19.60 25.92 9.64
C GLN A 323 20.00 27.17 8.83
N LEU A 324 19.61 27.22 7.55
CA LEU A 324 19.91 28.32 6.63
C LEU A 324 18.80 29.38 6.57
N THR A 325 17.68 29.13 7.22
CA THR A 325 16.49 29.99 7.21
C THR A 325 16.20 30.54 8.61
N SER A 326 15.38 31.60 8.69
CA SER A 326 15.02 32.25 9.95
C SER A 326 14.26 31.28 10.86
N ALA A 327 14.61 31.26 12.14
CA ALA A 327 13.96 30.41 13.14
C ALA A 327 12.43 30.61 13.16
N PRO A 328 11.65 29.55 13.45
CA PRO A 328 10.20 29.67 13.57
C PRO A 328 9.80 30.69 14.64
N PRO A 329 8.68 31.44 14.45
CA PRO A 329 8.17 32.36 15.43
C PRO A 329 7.96 31.69 16.80
N GLU A 330 8.16 32.43 17.90
CA GLU A 330 7.99 31.93 19.28
C GLU A 330 6.61 31.31 19.51
N ARG A 331 5.55 31.87 18.91
CA ARG A 331 4.20 31.33 18.98
C ARG A 331 4.13 29.88 18.45
N ILE A 332 4.87 29.59 17.39
CA ILE A 332 4.89 28.23 16.80
C ILE A 332 5.71 27.28 17.69
N GLN A 333 6.80 27.77 18.25
CA GLN A 333 7.61 26.97 19.19
C GLN A 333 6.82 26.62 20.47
N ALA A 334 6.05 27.58 21.01
CA ALA A 334 5.14 27.33 22.13
C ALA A 334 4.05 26.31 21.76
N LEU A 335 3.44 26.44 20.57
CA LEU A 335 2.44 25.50 20.09
C LEU A 335 2.98 24.07 20.04
N VAL A 336 4.22 23.88 19.57
CA VAL A 336 4.87 22.54 19.53
C VAL A 336 5.05 21.95 20.93
N GLU A 337 5.21 22.76 21.96
CA GLU A 337 5.21 22.29 23.36
C GLU A 337 3.81 21.92 23.83
N ASP A 338 2.85 22.83 23.65
CA ASP A 338 1.49 22.70 24.16
C ASP A 338 0.75 21.47 23.60
N ILE A 339 0.91 21.17 22.31
CA ILE A 339 0.22 20.00 21.70
C ILE A 339 0.66 18.66 22.28
N ARG A 340 1.80 18.60 22.96
CA ARG A 340 2.32 17.39 23.61
C ARG A 340 1.89 17.25 25.07
N ILE A 341 1.34 18.29 25.65
CA ILE A 341 0.88 18.30 27.04
C ILE A 341 -0.61 17.96 27.03
N PRO A 342 -1.04 16.84 27.66
CA PRO A 342 -2.46 16.51 27.74
C PRO A 342 -3.24 17.60 28.47
N MET A 343 -4.39 18.02 27.94
CA MET A 343 -5.27 18.94 28.66
C MET A 343 -5.66 18.34 30.02
N GLY A 344 -5.51 19.11 31.09
CA GLY A 344 -5.75 18.67 32.47
C GLY A 344 -4.57 18.04 33.18
N SER A 345 -3.38 18.03 32.57
CA SER A 345 -2.16 17.57 33.26
C SER A 345 -1.74 18.47 34.41
N ASP A 346 -2.13 19.74 34.39
CA ASP A 346 -1.87 20.69 35.48
C ASP A 346 -2.53 20.30 36.81
N VAL A 347 -3.63 19.48 36.73
CA VAL A 347 -4.31 18.99 37.94
C VAL A 347 -3.55 17.78 38.55
N ALA A 348 -2.72 17.08 37.78
CA ALA A 348 -1.94 15.94 38.26
C ALA A 348 -0.64 16.35 39.00
N VAL A 349 -0.19 17.59 38.81
CA VAL A 349 1.05 18.11 39.45
C VAL A 349 0.79 18.71 40.84
N ILE A 350 -0.49 18.88 41.25
CA ILE A 350 -0.86 19.60 42.49
C ILE A 350 -1.18 18.60 43.63
N HIS A 351 -1.00 17.32 43.47
CA HIS A 351 -1.11 16.38 44.58
C HIS A 351 0.28 15.95 45.07
N PRO A 352 0.71 16.43 46.29
CA PRO A 352 1.93 15.97 46.93
C PRO A 352 1.90 14.51 47.35
#